data_2ff00a61eae47bbc16fb5191e38b5ac2
#
_entry.id   2ff00a61eae47bbc16fb5191e38b5ac2
#
_cell.length_a   1.000
_cell.length_b   1.000
_cell.length_c   1.000
_cell.angle_alpha   90.00
_cell.angle_beta   90.00
_cell.angle_gamma   90.00
#
_symmetry.space_group_name_H-M   'P 1'
#
loop_
_entity.id
_entity.type
_entity.pdbx_description
1 polymer ?
#
loop_
_entity_poly.entity_id
_entity_poly.type
_entity_poly.pdbx_seq_one_letter_code
_entity_poly.pdbx_strand_id
1 'polypeptide(L)'
;MRKLSAALALALFAAGSYAQETIKIGVITDRVGVSKPYSEPATEGILFGVDELNRKGGILGRKIELLIEDDQSRPDISAALARKLIDQGAVFILSMSLTPATQQQQTVTMEAKTPQMTPMNSGDTLTTQLQNPYFWQTGPLGSIQIATLLAHARSKNLKRVALITDNSDLGQLLGRFFKAGLEKSGIQVVAEEVVPRGATTAAPQMQKIRAASPDAMFMAGVLTAENVLIFKAYRELGLKLPIHSSYNLSVPIYMTVAKGLINGVTFVDAYDPEKPEVKAFEAAYRKATGKEPFNLHGYGYDGINMVAEAIRRAGSTDKEKIREAMQGLTYSGVMGASGMKYSFPEGKRAGYDPNGMVVRVYEGDKQGKVVHVGQK
;
A
#
# COMPACT_ATOMS: atom_id res chain seq x y z
N MET A 1 -59.27 -60.47 11.76
CA MET A 1 -57.98 -60.22 11.13
C MET A 1 -57.87 -58.74 10.79
N ARG A 2 -57.23 -57.96 11.63
CA ARG A 2 -57.20 -56.51 11.52
C ARG A 2 -55.90 -56.13 10.75
N LYS A 3 -56.05 -55.43 9.62
CA LYS A 3 -54.94 -54.81 8.87
C LYS A 3 -54.62 -53.47 9.49
N LEU A 4 -53.46 -53.34 10.11
CA LEU A 4 -52.89 -52.09 10.52
C LEU A 4 -52.23 -51.44 9.29
N SER A 5 -52.76 -50.33 8.86
CA SER A 5 -52.12 -49.46 7.88
C SER A 5 -51.19 -48.47 8.62
N ALA A 6 -49.88 -48.62 8.47
CA ALA A 6 -48.90 -47.65 8.94
C ALA A 6 -48.78 -46.49 7.93
N ALA A 7 -49.33 -45.32 8.30
CA ALA A 7 -49.11 -44.08 7.55
C ALA A 7 -47.72 -43.52 7.91
N LEU A 8 -46.74 -43.65 7.00
CA LEU A 8 -45.43 -43.00 7.13
C LEU A 8 -45.57 -41.54 6.75
N ALA A 9 -45.60 -40.65 7.73
CA ALA A 9 -45.57 -39.19 7.49
C ALA A 9 -44.15 -38.81 7.08
N LEU A 10 -43.96 -38.56 5.78
CA LEU A 10 -42.76 -37.94 5.22
C LEU A 10 -42.82 -36.46 5.56
N ALA A 11 -42.17 -36.01 6.64
CA ALA A 11 -41.93 -34.61 6.91
C ALA A 11 -40.84 -34.12 5.93
N LEU A 12 -41.25 -33.54 4.82
CA LEU A 12 -40.38 -32.72 3.96
C LEU A 12 -39.95 -31.50 4.75
N PHE A 13 -38.77 -31.55 5.34
CA PHE A 13 -38.05 -30.34 5.73
C PHE A 13 -37.68 -29.58 4.44
N ALA A 14 -38.56 -28.68 4.01
CA ALA A 14 -38.21 -27.63 3.10
C ALA A 14 -37.23 -26.70 3.82
N ALA A 15 -35.96 -27.04 3.84
CA ALA A 15 -34.90 -26.11 4.15
C ALA A 15 -34.91 -25.07 3.04
N GLY A 16 -35.77 -24.06 3.21
CA GLY A 16 -35.67 -22.84 2.41
C GLY A 16 -34.25 -22.31 2.60
N SER A 17 -33.42 -22.49 1.57
CA SER A 17 -32.16 -21.76 1.48
C SER A 17 -32.52 -20.28 1.38
N TYR A 18 -32.72 -19.63 2.53
CA TYR A 18 -32.59 -18.20 2.60
C TYR A 18 -31.18 -17.90 2.11
N ALA A 19 -31.05 -17.38 0.91
CA ALA A 19 -29.78 -16.86 0.45
C ALA A 19 -29.34 -15.84 1.50
N GLN A 20 -28.35 -16.26 2.32
CA GLN A 20 -27.88 -15.41 3.41
C GLN A 20 -27.35 -14.13 2.75
N GLU A 21 -27.88 -12.95 3.16
CA GLU A 21 -27.47 -11.66 2.58
C GLU A 21 -25.95 -11.55 2.53
N THR A 22 -25.43 -11.02 1.42
CA THR A 22 -23.99 -10.79 1.23
C THR A 22 -23.45 -9.81 2.27
N ILE A 23 -22.17 -9.89 2.56
CA ILE A 23 -21.48 -8.87 3.37
C ILE A 23 -20.94 -7.84 2.38
N LYS A 24 -21.50 -6.63 2.42
CA LYS A 24 -21.11 -5.54 1.54
C LYS A 24 -19.89 -4.80 2.07
N ILE A 25 -18.83 -4.72 1.28
CA ILE A 25 -17.62 -3.96 1.58
C ILE A 25 -17.45 -2.91 0.49
N GLY A 26 -17.38 -1.63 0.89
CA GLY A 26 -17.13 -0.54 0.00
C GLY A 26 -15.65 -0.41 -0.35
N VAL A 27 -15.34 -0.12 -1.61
CA VAL A 27 -14.00 0.20 -2.09
C VAL A 27 -14.05 1.52 -2.83
N ILE A 28 -13.27 2.50 -2.39
CA ILE A 28 -13.07 3.75 -3.12
C ILE A 28 -11.66 3.70 -3.72
N THR A 29 -11.59 3.82 -5.02
CA THR A 29 -10.36 3.66 -5.81
C THR A 29 -10.26 4.74 -6.87
N ASP A 30 -9.12 4.85 -7.53
CA ASP A 30 -8.94 5.70 -8.70
C ASP A 30 -8.72 4.85 -9.95
N ARG A 31 -9.59 5.00 -10.94
CA ARG A 31 -9.53 4.26 -12.22
C ARG A 31 -9.07 5.11 -13.40
N VAL A 32 -9.14 6.43 -13.27
CA VAL A 32 -8.87 7.35 -14.40
C VAL A 32 -7.97 8.52 -14.02
N GLY A 33 -7.77 8.80 -12.73
CA GLY A 33 -6.98 9.92 -12.23
C GLY A 33 -5.49 9.58 -12.09
N VAL A 34 -4.77 10.47 -11.40
CA VAL A 34 -3.30 10.41 -11.28
C VAL A 34 -2.81 9.27 -10.39
N SER A 35 -3.63 8.74 -9.50
CA SER A 35 -3.26 7.62 -8.63
C SER A 35 -3.62 6.25 -9.23
N LYS A 36 -4.25 6.18 -10.40
CA LYS A 36 -4.59 4.93 -11.08
C LYS A 36 -3.44 3.90 -11.09
N PRO A 37 -2.18 4.26 -11.42
CA PRO A 37 -1.08 3.27 -11.46
C PRO A 37 -0.81 2.57 -10.13
N TYR A 38 -1.29 3.15 -9.03
CA TYR A 38 -1.17 2.60 -7.67
C TYR A 38 -2.46 1.95 -7.20
N SER A 39 -3.59 2.59 -7.44
CA SER A 39 -4.91 2.18 -6.94
C SER A 39 -5.46 0.96 -7.65
N GLU A 40 -5.27 0.86 -8.98
CA GLU A 40 -5.79 -0.24 -9.79
C GLU A 40 -5.18 -1.59 -9.39
N PRO A 41 -3.85 -1.75 -9.28
CA PRO A 41 -3.27 -3.01 -8.82
C PRO A 41 -3.67 -3.38 -7.38
N ALA A 42 -3.79 -2.40 -6.49
CA ALA A 42 -4.26 -2.65 -5.13
C ALA A 42 -5.72 -3.13 -5.12
N THR A 43 -6.56 -2.56 -5.99
CA THR A 43 -7.95 -3.02 -6.19
C THR A 43 -8.00 -4.44 -6.79
N GLU A 44 -7.13 -4.77 -7.75
CA GLU A 44 -7.00 -6.15 -8.27
C GLU A 44 -6.62 -7.14 -7.15
N GLY A 45 -5.76 -6.74 -6.22
CA GLY A 45 -5.43 -7.53 -5.03
C GLY A 45 -6.63 -7.76 -4.10
N ILE A 46 -7.49 -6.75 -3.90
CA ILE A 46 -8.75 -6.89 -3.16
C ILE A 46 -9.69 -7.88 -3.87
N LEU A 47 -9.88 -7.72 -5.17
CA LEU A 47 -10.75 -8.60 -5.97
C LEU A 47 -10.29 -10.05 -5.88
N PHE A 48 -8.99 -10.30 -6.01
CA PHE A 48 -8.42 -11.64 -5.85
C PHE A 48 -8.66 -12.22 -4.45
N GLY A 49 -8.44 -11.42 -3.40
CA GLY A 49 -8.69 -11.84 -2.02
C GLY A 49 -10.15 -12.17 -1.75
N VAL A 50 -11.09 -11.37 -2.30
CA VAL A 50 -12.55 -11.64 -2.19
C VAL A 50 -12.92 -12.92 -2.91
N ASP A 51 -12.37 -13.16 -4.10
CA ASP A 51 -12.63 -14.40 -4.84
C ASP A 51 -12.15 -15.63 -4.04
N GLU A 52 -10.95 -15.58 -3.45
CA GLU A 52 -10.46 -16.65 -2.58
C GLU A 52 -11.34 -16.85 -1.34
N LEU A 53 -11.69 -15.76 -0.64
CA LEU A 53 -12.55 -15.82 0.55
C LEU A 53 -13.91 -16.42 0.19
N ASN A 54 -14.49 -15.98 -0.93
CA ASN A 54 -15.79 -16.45 -1.39
C ASN A 54 -15.76 -17.93 -1.82
N ARG A 55 -14.69 -18.39 -2.45
CA ARG A 55 -14.51 -19.83 -2.76
C ARG A 55 -14.39 -20.69 -1.50
N LYS A 56 -13.82 -20.15 -0.43
CA LYS A 56 -13.69 -20.81 0.89
C LYS A 56 -14.96 -20.71 1.76
N GLY A 57 -16.10 -20.24 1.23
CA GLY A 57 -17.36 -20.15 1.96
C GLY A 57 -17.69 -18.73 2.50
N GLY A 58 -16.86 -17.73 2.21
CA GLY A 58 -17.08 -16.34 2.62
C GLY A 58 -16.64 -16.05 4.06
N ILE A 59 -17.31 -15.10 4.68
CA ILE A 59 -17.09 -14.70 6.07
C ILE A 59 -18.38 -15.02 6.84
N LEU A 60 -18.30 -15.71 7.97
CA LEU A 60 -19.47 -16.15 8.76
C LEU A 60 -20.50 -16.90 7.89
N GLY A 61 -20.06 -17.67 6.88
CA GLY A 61 -20.92 -18.37 5.94
C GLY A 61 -21.58 -17.50 4.85
N ARG A 62 -21.31 -16.20 4.84
CA ARG A 62 -21.88 -15.22 3.89
C ARG A 62 -20.84 -14.82 2.84
N LYS A 63 -21.25 -14.70 1.59
CA LYS A 63 -20.38 -14.19 0.51
C LYS A 63 -20.12 -12.70 0.69
N ILE A 64 -18.94 -12.26 0.26
CA ILE A 64 -18.57 -10.85 0.19
C ILE A 64 -19.04 -10.30 -1.15
N GLU A 65 -19.66 -9.14 -1.10
CA GLU A 65 -20.01 -8.30 -2.24
C GLU A 65 -19.22 -6.99 -2.16
N LEU A 66 -18.47 -6.66 -3.21
CA LEU A 66 -17.76 -5.40 -3.29
C LEU A 66 -18.62 -4.33 -3.97
N LEU A 67 -18.76 -3.19 -3.32
CA LEU A 67 -19.31 -1.97 -3.89
C LEU A 67 -18.13 -1.05 -4.23
N ILE A 68 -17.84 -0.85 -5.52
CA ILE A 68 -16.61 -0.17 -5.96
C ILE A 68 -16.97 1.15 -6.63
N GLU A 69 -16.38 2.26 -6.13
CA GLU A 69 -16.55 3.62 -6.65
C GLU A 69 -15.20 4.22 -7.06
N ASP A 70 -15.24 5.08 -8.07
CA ASP A 70 -14.08 5.77 -8.64
C ASP A 70 -14.06 7.24 -8.19
N ASP A 71 -13.07 7.63 -7.39
CA ASP A 71 -12.93 9.01 -6.94
C ASP A 71 -12.10 9.89 -7.89
N GLN A 72 -11.54 9.31 -8.94
CA GLN A 72 -10.79 10.03 -9.99
C GLN A 72 -9.63 10.89 -9.42
N SER A 73 -9.06 10.50 -8.31
CA SER A 73 -8.12 11.29 -7.51
C SER A 73 -8.69 12.65 -7.05
N ARG A 74 -10.00 12.78 -6.91
CA ARG A 74 -10.70 14.02 -6.56
C ARG A 74 -11.21 13.99 -5.12
N PRO A 75 -10.61 14.77 -4.20
CA PRO A 75 -11.05 14.81 -2.81
C PRO A 75 -12.51 15.32 -2.65
N ASP A 76 -12.95 16.22 -3.52
CA ASP A 76 -14.27 16.84 -3.46
C ASP A 76 -15.43 15.87 -3.65
N ILE A 77 -15.25 14.80 -4.46
CA ILE A 77 -16.28 13.77 -4.64
C ILE A 77 -16.12 12.58 -3.70
N SER A 78 -14.94 12.40 -3.14
CA SER A 78 -14.58 11.19 -2.39
C SER A 78 -15.41 11.00 -1.11
N ALA A 79 -15.78 12.09 -0.42
CA ALA A 79 -16.70 12.07 0.73
C ALA A 79 -18.11 11.62 0.33
N ALA A 80 -18.63 12.12 -0.79
CA ALA A 80 -19.96 11.74 -1.29
C ALA A 80 -20.01 10.25 -1.67
N LEU A 81 -18.92 9.73 -2.25
CA LEU A 81 -18.80 8.30 -2.58
C LEU A 81 -18.77 7.43 -1.31
N ALA A 82 -18.07 7.86 -0.27
CA ALA A 82 -18.09 7.16 1.02
C ALA A 82 -19.51 7.10 1.59
N ARG A 83 -20.27 8.22 1.57
CA ARG A 83 -21.68 8.27 2.00
C ARG A 83 -22.54 7.31 1.18
N LYS A 84 -22.43 7.37 -0.14
CA LYS A 84 -23.17 6.48 -1.07
C LYS A 84 -22.96 5.00 -0.73
N LEU A 85 -21.71 4.58 -0.52
CA LEU A 85 -21.38 3.18 -0.20
C LEU A 85 -21.99 2.76 1.16
N ILE A 86 -21.96 3.65 2.15
CA ILE A 86 -22.54 3.41 3.49
C ILE A 86 -24.05 3.26 3.36
N ASP A 87 -24.71 4.12 2.59
CA ASP A 87 -26.17 4.09 2.37
C ASP A 87 -26.60 2.83 1.61
N GLN A 88 -25.73 2.27 0.77
CA GLN A 88 -25.91 0.98 0.09
C GLN A 88 -25.68 -0.22 1.02
N GLY A 89 -25.33 -0.01 2.28
CA GLY A 89 -25.17 -1.03 3.29
C GLY A 89 -23.73 -1.57 3.46
N ALA A 90 -22.72 -0.84 2.99
CA ALA A 90 -21.33 -1.20 3.27
C ALA A 90 -21.05 -1.18 4.77
N VAL A 91 -20.51 -2.27 5.30
CA VAL A 91 -20.16 -2.41 6.73
C VAL A 91 -18.71 -2.00 7.01
N PHE A 92 -17.90 -1.87 5.98
CA PHE A 92 -16.51 -1.45 6.01
C PHE A 92 -16.14 -0.73 4.70
N ILE A 93 -15.25 0.27 4.77
CA ILE A 93 -14.73 1.00 3.60
C ILE A 93 -13.22 0.73 3.46
N LEU A 94 -12.80 0.26 2.29
CA LEU A 94 -11.39 0.21 1.88
C LEU A 94 -11.08 1.39 0.96
N SER A 95 -10.10 2.21 1.34
CA SER A 95 -9.68 3.40 0.58
C SER A 95 -8.37 3.15 -0.14
N MET A 96 -8.43 3.14 -1.48
CA MET A 96 -7.28 3.13 -2.37
C MET A 96 -6.96 4.54 -2.91
N SER A 97 -7.38 5.56 -2.18
CA SER A 97 -7.31 6.97 -2.59
C SER A 97 -6.05 7.66 -2.09
N LEU A 98 -5.75 8.83 -2.67
CA LEU A 98 -4.71 9.74 -2.17
C LEU A 98 -5.06 10.29 -0.78
N THR A 99 -4.05 10.78 -0.05
CA THR A 99 -4.20 11.32 1.31
C THR A 99 -5.33 12.35 1.44
N PRO A 100 -5.44 13.39 0.60
CA PRO A 100 -6.53 14.37 0.72
C PRO A 100 -7.93 13.74 0.55
N ALA A 101 -8.07 12.82 -0.42
CA ALA A 101 -9.34 12.13 -0.65
C ALA A 101 -9.69 11.20 0.53
N THR A 102 -8.71 10.44 1.04
CA THR A 102 -8.89 9.59 2.23
C THR A 102 -9.30 10.40 3.46
N GLN A 103 -8.77 11.62 3.65
CA GLN A 103 -9.16 12.52 4.73
C GLN A 103 -10.63 12.96 4.61
N GLN A 104 -11.10 13.29 3.40
CA GLN A 104 -12.50 13.62 3.16
C GLN A 104 -13.44 12.42 3.43
N GLN A 105 -13.03 11.22 3.07
CA GLN A 105 -13.76 10.00 3.42
C GLN A 105 -13.87 9.81 4.93
N GLN A 106 -12.78 10.09 5.67
CA GLN A 106 -12.76 9.94 7.13
C GLN A 106 -13.79 10.81 7.85
N THR A 107 -14.12 11.99 7.35
CA THR A 107 -15.17 12.84 7.96
C THR A 107 -16.52 12.14 7.93
N VAL A 108 -16.83 11.49 6.80
CA VAL A 108 -18.08 10.75 6.60
C VAL A 108 -18.10 9.45 7.41
N THR A 109 -17.01 8.68 7.36
CA THR A 109 -16.96 7.37 8.05
C THR A 109 -16.94 7.52 9.57
N MET A 110 -16.36 8.60 10.10
CA MET A 110 -16.40 8.94 11.53
C MET A 110 -17.82 9.29 11.96
N GLU A 111 -18.52 10.17 11.23
CA GLU A 111 -19.90 10.54 11.51
C GLU A 111 -20.85 9.34 11.45
N ALA A 112 -20.70 8.51 10.41
CA ALA A 112 -21.53 7.31 10.19
C ALA A 112 -21.08 6.10 11.02
N LYS A 113 -20.10 6.25 11.91
CA LYS A 113 -19.52 5.17 12.73
C LYS A 113 -19.21 3.91 11.89
N THR A 114 -18.62 4.12 10.71
CA THR A 114 -18.33 3.04 9.77
C THR A 114 -16.81 2.80 9.72
N PRO A 115 -16.33 1.58 10.01
CA PRO A 115 -14.92 1.23 9.89
C PRO A 115 -14.37 1.52 8.50
N GLN A 116 -13.18 2.14 8.46
CA GLN A 116 -12.45 2.45 7.24
C GLN A 116 -10.98 2.07 7.38
N MET A 117 -10.39 1.55 6.32
CA MET A 117 -8.96 1.26 6.25
C MET A 117 -8.36 1.75 4.94
N THR A 118 -7.13 2.24 4.99
CA THR A 118 -6.32 2.44 3.80
C THR A 118 -5.13 1.48 3.81
N PRO A 119 -5.08 0.50 2.89
CA PRO A 119 -4.01 -0.49 2.86
C PRO A 119 -2.67 0.04 2.35
N MET A 120 -2.67 1.01 1.44
CA MET A 120 -1.46 1.41 0.71
C MET A 120 -1.01 2.85 0.94
N ASN A 121 -1.86 3.71 1.51
CA ASN A 121 -1.53 5.12 1.68
C ASN A 121 -0.45 5.32 2.76
N SER A 122 0.49 6.22 2.49
CA SER A 122 1.66 6.49 3.34
C SER A 122 1.58 7.83 4.09
N GLY A 123 0.44 8.51 4.06
CA GLY A 123 0.27 9.81 4.69
C GLY A 123 0.33 9.75 6.22
N ASP A 124 1.37 10.30 6.83
CA ASP A 124 1.56 10.30 8.28
C ASP A 124 0.44 11.05 9.04
N THR A 125 -0.25 11.98 8.37
CA THR A 125 -1.34 12.77 8.98
C THR A 125 -2.66 12.05 9.08
N LEU A 126 -2.86 10.95 8.34
CA LEU A 126 -4.14 10.25 8.27
C LEU A 126 -4.62 9.70 9.62
N THR A 127 -3.70 9.29 10.47
CA THR A 127 -4.04 8.73 11.79
C THR A 127 -3.90 9.73 12.94
N THR A 128 -3.34 10.92 12.68
CA THR A 128 -3.04 11.91 13.72
C THR A 128 -3.91 13.16 13.64
N GLN A 129 -4.34 13.57 12.45
CA GLN A 129 -5.06 14.84 12.25
C GLN A 129 -6.51 14.78 12.73
N LEU A 130 -7.31 13.81 12.29
CA LEU A 130 -8.72 13.67 12.66
C LEU A 130 -8.93 12.78 13.87
N GLN A 131 -7.95 11.97 14.25
CA GLN A 131 -8.04 10.98 15.33
C GLN A 131 -9.31 10.09 15.26
N ASN A 132 -9.73 9.76 14.03
CA ASN A 132 -10.94 8.99 13.76
C ASN A 132 -10.84 7.58 14.39
N PRO A 133 -11.71 7.20 15.37
CA PRO A 133 -11.66 5.90 16.02
C PRO A 133 -12.08 4.74 15.10
N TYR A 134 -12.67 5.04 13.95
CA TYR A 134 -13.11 4.07 12.94
C TYR A 134 -12.13 3.96 11.76
N PHE A 135 -10.94 4.56 11.86
CA PHE A 135 -9.97 4.56 10.77
C PHE A 135 -8.69 3.79 11.12
N TRP A 136 -8.18 2.99 10.17
CA TRP A 136 -6.90 2.29 10.27
C TRP A 136 -6.07 2.50 9.01
N GLN A 137 -4.75 2.48 9.20
CA GLN A 137 -3.77 2.59 8.13
C GLN A 137 -2.81 1.42 8.21
N THR A 138 -2.68 0.64 7.11
CA THR A 138 -1.77 -0.48 7.01
C THR A 138 -0.64 -0.24 6.01
N GLY A 139 -0.72 0.79 5.17
CA GLY A 139 0.41 1.26 4.38
C GLY A 139 1.54 1.77 5.27
N PRO A 140 2.81 1.54 4.90
CA PRO A 140 3.95 2.06 5.66
C PRO A 140 3.98 3.58 5.58
N LEU A 141 4.04 4.24 6.74
CA LEU A 141 4.12 5.70 6.84
C LEU A 141 5.32 6.25 6.06
N GLY A 142 5.21 7.46 5.53
CA GLY A 142 6.32 8.15 4.87
C GLY A 142 7.54 8.28 5.78
N SER A 143 7.32 8.56 7.06
CA SER A 143 8.38 8.58 8.08
C SER A 143 9.10 7.24 8.24
N ILE A 144 8.40 6.11 8.16
CA ILE A 144 9.01 4.76 8.21
C ILE A 144 9.87 4.52 6.96
N GLN A 145 9.38 4.91 5.78
CA GLN A 145 10.13 4.78 4.52
C GLN A 145 11.47 5.55 4.60
N ILE A 146 11.41 6.80 5.05
CA ILE A 146 12.58 7.65 5.20
C ILE A 146 13.55 7.08 6.24
N ALA A 147 13.05 6.61 7.38
CA ALA A 147 13.91 6.00 8.41
C ALA A 147 14.64 4.75 7.90
N THR A 148 13.97 3.91 7.10
CA THR A 148 14.59 2.75 6.45
C THR A 148 15.65 3.16 5.43
N LEU A 149 15.38 4.18 4.61
CA LEU A 149 16.36 4.70 3.64
C LEU A 149 17.58 5.32 4.35
N LEU A 150 17.38 6.00 5.48
CA LEU A 150 18.46 6.53 6.31
C LEU A 150 19.30 5.43 6.94
N ALA A 151 18.67 4.36 7.44
CA ALA A 151 19.39 3.20 7.96
C ALA A 151 20.26 2.55 6.87
N HIS A 152 19.71 2.42 5.67
CA HIS A 152 20.47 1.94 4.51
C HIS A 152 21.65 2.88 4.17
N ALA A 153 21.44 4.20 4.15
CA ALA A 153 22.52 5.15 3.91
C ALA A 153 23.66 5.02 4.95
N ARG A 154 23.32 4.89 6.23
CA ARG A 154 24.31 4.64 7.30
C ARG A 154 25.09 3.34 7.08
N SER A 155 24.42 2.25 6.69
CA SER A 155 25.05 0.94 6.44
C SER A 155 26.07 0.97 5.29
N LYS A 156 25.98 1.97 4.39
CA LYS A 156 26.90 2.14 3.26
C LYS A 156 28.11 3.01 3.58
N ASN A 157 28.24 3.51 4.83
CA ASN A 157 29.34 4.40 5.25
C ASN A 157 29.50 5.65 4.37
N LEU A 158 28.40 6.14 3.79
CA LEU A 158 28.42 7.33 2.95
C LEU A 158 28.77 8.57 3.78
N LYS A 159 29.48 9.52 3.18
CA LYS A 159 29.87 10.78 3.83
C LYS A 159 29.27 11.99 3.11
N ARG A 160 29.20 11.96 1.79
CA ARG A 160 28.78 13.07 0.94
C ARG A 160 27.73 12.56 -0.03
N VAL A 161 26.54 13.09 0.05
CA VAL A 161 25.45 12.60 -0.81
C VAL A 161 24.77 13.75 -1.56
N ALA A 162 24.22 13.45 -2.72
CA ALA A 162 23.28 14.32 -3.40
C ALA A 162 21.85 13.88 -3.06
N LEU A 163 20.96 14.84 -2.91
CA LEU A 163 19.52 14.64 -2.76
C LEU A 163 18.81 15.24 -3.97
N ILE A 164 17.92 14.46 -4.58
CA ILE A 164 17.05 14.96 -5.65
C ILE A 164 15.60 14.62 -5.34
N THR A 165 14.73 15.62 -5.51
CA THR A 165 13.29 15.53 -5.26
C THR A 165 12.52 16.09 -6.47
N ASP A 166 11.18 15.98 -6.45
CA ASP A 166 10.33 16.82 -7.30
C ASP A 166 9.69 17.96 -6.48
N ASN A 167 8.99 18.86 -7.14
CA ASN A 167 8.33 19.99 -6.51
C ASN A 167 6.90 19.72 -6.04
N SER A 168 6.49 18.43 -5.92
CA SER A 168 5.23 18.07 -5.28
C SER A 168 5.32 18.25 -3.76
N ASP A 169 4.17 18.42 -3.10
CA ASP A 169 4.10 18.50 -1.63
C ASP A 169 4.75 17.28 -0.96
N LEU A 170 4.52 16.09 -1.52
CA LEU A 170 5.13 14.85 -1.02
C LEU A 170 6.65 14.86 -1.23
N GLY A 171 7.13 15.18 -2.43
CA GLY A 171 8.56 15.25 -2.75
C GLY A 171 9.29 16.23 -1.83
N GLN A 172 8.74 17.43 -1.66
CA GLN A 172 9.27 18.45 -0.76
C GLN A 172 9.28 18.01 0.71
N LEU A 173 8.21 17.36 1.17
CA LEU A 173 8.10 16.88 2.54
C LEU A 173 9.13 15.77 2.82
N LEU A 174 9.18 14.75 1.96
CA LEU A 174 10.11 13.63 2.11
C LEU A 174 11.56 14.10 1.98
N GLY A 175 11.84 15.02 1.06
CA GLY A 175 13.17 15.63 0.90
C GLY A 175 13.66 16.31 2.16
N ARG A 176 12.83 17.16 2.77
CA ARG A 176 13.18 17.84 4.05
C ARG A 176 13.45 16.86 5.18
N PHE A 177 12.59 15.86 5.37
CA PHE A 177 12.80 14.87 6.43
C PHE A 177 14.05 14.04 6.19
N PHE A 178 14.30 13.65 4.95
CA PHE A 178 15.47 12.86 4.61
C PHE A 178 16.76 13.65 4.81
N LYS A 179 16.81 14.90 4.35
CA LYS A 179 17.95 15.80 4.55
C LYS A 179 18.29 15.97 6.03
N ALA A 180 17.29 16.33 6.84
CA ALA A 180 17.49 16.47 8.29
C ALA A 180 18.00 15.19 8.95
N GLY A 181 17.52 14.02 8.51
CA GLY A 181 17.98 12.72 8.99
C GLY A 181 19.42 12.40 8.58
N LEU A 182 19.82 12.72 7.36
CA LEU A 182 21.19 12.57 6.86
C LEU A 182 22.16 13.43 7.68
N GLU A 183 21.87 14.72 7.82
CA GLU A 183 22.67 15.67 8.57
C GLU A 183 22.84 15.25 10.04
N LYS A 184 21.75 14.82 10.70
CA LYS A 184 21.78 14.27 12.05
C LYS A 184 22.63 12.99 12.15
N SER A 185 22.76 12.25 11.06
CA SER A 185 23.58 11.03 10.97
C SER A 185 25.04 11.33 10.58
N GLY A 186 25.45 12.60 10.47
CA GLY A 186 26.79 13.02 10.08
C GLY A 186 27.09 12.83 8.58
N ILE A 187 26.04 12.67 7.74
CA ILE A 187 26.15 12.54 6.29
C ILE A 187 25.87 13.92 5.67
N GLN A 188 26.85 14.46 4.97
CA GLN A 188 26.72 15.79 4.35
C GLN A 188 25.92 15.72 3.06
N VAL A 189 24.89 16.57 2.92
CA VAL A 189 24.21 16.80 1.64
C VAL A 189 24.98 17.85 0.86
N VAL A 190 25.71 17.44 -0.17
CA VAL A 190 26.60 18.31 -0.99
C VAL A 190 25.92 18.89 -2.22
N ALA A 191 24.79 18.34 -2.60
CA ALA A 191 23.90 18.89 -3.64
C ALA A 191 22.46 18.55 -3.28
N GLU A 192 21.58 19.55 -3.41
CA GLU A 192 20.14 19.40 -3.23
C GLU A 192 19.45 19.98 -4.46
N GLU A 193 18.81 19.11 -5.24
CA GLU A 193 18.23 19.50 -6.52
C GLU A 193 16.75 19.12 -6.59
N VAL A 194 15.97 19.91 -7.30
CA VAL A 194 14.54 19.70 -7.52
C VAL A 194 14.28 19.60 -9.01
N VAL A 195 13.63 18.53 -9.45
CA VAL A 195 13.11 18.42 -10.82
C VAL A 195 11.67 18.90 -10.81
N PRO A 196 11.34 20.01 -11.49
CA PRO A 196 9.97 20.49 -11.53
C PRO A 196 9.04 19.47 -12.21
N ARG A 197 7.83 19.30 -11.70
CA ARG A 197 6.81 18.52 -12.38
C ARG A 197 6.49 19.12 -13.74
N GLY A 198 6.42 18.23 -14.75
CA GLY A 198 6.25 18.66 -16.14
C GLY A 198 7.53 19.16 -16.81
N ALA A 199 8.69 19.03 -16.15
CA ALA A 199 9.97 19.28 -16.79
C ALA A 199 10.13 18.39 -18.04
N THR A 200 10.92 18.87 -19.01
CA THR A 200 11.27 18.11 -20.23
C THR A 200 12.66 17.48 -20.13
N THR A 201 13.46 17.87 -19.14
CA THR A 201 14.81 17.36 -18.88
C THR A 201 15.18 17.54 -17.40
N ALA A 202 16.06 16.69 -16.92
CA ALA A 202 16.72 16.79 -15.61
C ALA A 202 18.24 17.08 -15.77
N ALA A 203 18.72 17.36 -16.97
CA ALA A 203 20.15 17.54 -17.25
C ALA A 203 20.80 18.68 -16.40
N PRO A 204 20.19 19.86 -16.19
CA PRO A 204 20.79 20.89 -15.35
C PRO A 204 21.01 20.44 -13.89
N GLN A 205 20.04 19.75 -13.29
CA GLN A 205 20.14 19.20 -11.94
C GLN A 205 21.24 18.14 -11.85
N MET A 206 21.26 17.23 -12.81
CA MET A 206 22.26 16.17 -12.86
C MET A 206 23.68 16.67 -13.11
N GLN A 207 23.86 17.78 -13.84
CA GLN A 207 25.17 18.45 -14.00
C GLN A 207 25.67 19.03 -12.68
N LYS A 208 24.81 19.66 -11.89
CA LYS A 208 25.16 20.18 -10.55
C LYS A 208 25.52 19.04 -9.58
N ILE A 209 24.75 17.95 -9.61
CA ILE A 209 25.06 16.75 -8.82
C ILE A 209 26.44 16.20 -9.21
N ARG A 210 26.74 16.09 -10.50
CA ARG A 210 28.06 15.66 -10.98
C ARG A 210 29.17 16.58 -10.48
N ALA A 211 28.98 17.89 -10.55
CA ALA A 211 29.98 18.88 -10.11
C ALA A 211 30.25 18.79 -8.60
N ALA A 212 29.23 18.46 -7.80
CA ALA A 212 29.39 18.29 -6.35
C ALA A 212 30.14 17.04 -5.93
N SER A 213 30.36 16.08 -6.86
CA SER A 213 31.09 14.82 -6.62
C SER A 213 30.66 14.10 -5.35
N PRO A 214 29.39 13.68 -5.22
CA PRO A 214 28.89 12.92 -4.09
C PRO A 214 29.31 11.43 -4.16
N ASP A 215 29.26 10.72 -3.02
CA ASP A 215 29.46 9.28 -2.94
C ASP A 215 28.27 8.48 -3.49
N ALA A 216 27.05 9.07 -3.34
CA ALA A 216 25.80 8.49 -3.80
C ALA A 216 24.75 9.57 -4.05
N MET A 217 23.70 9.24 -4.81
CA MET A 217 22.53 10.08 -5.01
C MET A 217 21.30 9.40 -4.40
N PHE A 218 20.50 10.19 -3.69
CA PHE A 218 19.21 9.77 -3.14
C PHE A 218 18.06 10.45 -3.87
N MET A 219 17.08 9.65 -4.31
CA MET A 219 15.85 10.11 -4.94
C MET A 219 14.71 9.97 -3.94
N ALA A 220 14.25 11.07 -3.35
CA ALA A 220 13.22 11.06 -2.32
C ALA A 220 11.91 11.67 -2.85
N GLY A 221 10.87 10.86 -3.00
CA GLY A 221 9.53 11.32 -3.37
C GLY A 221 9.37 11.78 -4.82
N VAL A 222 10.27 11.41 -5.73
CA VAL A 222 10.19 11.79 -7.15
C VAL A 222 9.16 10.92 -7.87
N LEU A 223 8.26 11.54 -8.64
CA LEU A 223 7.24 10.84 -9.40
C LEU A 223 7.79 10.21 -10.70
N THR A 224 6.96 9.37 -11.34
CA THR A 224 7.40 8.49 -12.43
C THR A 224 8.01 9.24 -13.62
N ALA A 225 7.37 10.32 -14.08
CA ALA A 225 7.84 11.07 -15.24
C ALA A 225 9.21 11.72 -14.99
N GLU A 226 9.38 12.35 -13.86
CA GLU A 226 10.61 13.03 -13.45
C GLU A 226 11.73 12.02 -13.19
N ASN A 227 11.42 10.83 -12.62
CA ASN A 227 12.38 9.75 -12.46
C ASN A 227 12.99 9.30 -13.81
N VAL A 228 12.17 9.17 -14.85
CA VAL A 228 12.65 8.81 -16.20
C VAL A 228 13.62 9.87 -16.73
N LEU A 229 13.34 11.14 -16.54
CA LEU A 229 14.24 12.25 -16.95
C LEU A 229 15.55 12.21 -16.18
N ILE A 230 15.53 11.90 -14.89
CA ILE A 230 16.74 11.74 -14.07
C ILE A 230 17.60 10.60 -14.61
N PHE A 231 17.04 9.42 -14.85
CA PHE A 231 17.77 8.27 -15.39
C PHE A 231 18.34 8.55 -16.78
N LYS A 232 17.58 9.22 -17.64
CA LYS A 232 18.05 9.62 -18.97
C LYS A 232 19.25 10.56 -18.87
N ALA A 233 19.16 11.62 -18.09
CA ALA A 233 20.26 12.57 -17.88
C ALA A 233 21.46 11.90 -17.19
N TYR A 234 21.23 11.00 -16.23
CA TYR A 234 22.26 10.21 -15.57
C TYR A 234 23.10 9.45 -16.60
N ARG A 235 22.45 8.75 -17.54
CA ARG A 235 23.14 8.01 -18.61
C ARG A 235 23.85 8.94 -19.58
N GLU A 236 23.19 10.00 -20.06
CA GLU A 236 23.77 10.94 -21.02
C GLU A 236 25.03 11.63 -20.50
N LEU A 237 25.07 11.88 -19.18
CA LEU A 237 26.26 12.45 -18.52
C LEU A 237 27.33 11.41 -18.15
N GLY A 238 27.11 10.12 -18.46
CA GLY A 238 28.04 9.04 -18.16
C GLY A 238 28.29 8.84 -16.66
N LEU A 239 27.32 9.17 -15.80
CA LEU A 239 27.44 9.04 -14.35
C LEU A 239 27.50 7.57 -13.95
N LYS A 240 28.29 7.28 -12.90
CA LYS A 240 28.42 5.93 -12.29
C LYS A 240 28.18 5.95 -10.78
N LEU A 241 27.43 6.95 -10.34
CA LEU A 241 27.11 7.20 -8.95
C LEU A 241 26.05 6.20 -8.46
N PRO A 242 26.22 5.55 -7.30
CA PRO A 242 25.18 4.74 -6.72
C PRO A 242 23.89 5.53 -6.52
N ILE A 243 22.74 4.93 -6.87
CA ILE A 243 21.41 5.55 -6.73
C ILE A 243 20.61 4.76 -5.70
N HIS A 244 20.06 5.49 -4.74
CA HIS A 244 19.16 4.97 -3.72
C HIS A 244 17.84 5.74 -3.77
N SER A 245 16.71 5.05 -3.73
CA SER A 245 15.41 5.70 -3.85
C SER A 245 14.46 5.35 -2.71
N SER A 246 13.53 6.25 -2.48
CA SER A 246 12.35 5.97 -1.68
C SER A 246 11.46 4.92 -2.37
N TYR A 247 10.30 4.65 -1.77
CA TYR A 247 9.33 3.66 -2.25
C TYR A 247 8.85 3.86 -3.70
N ASN A 248 8.97 5.06 -4.25
CA ASN A 248 8.47 5.39 -5.59
C ASN A 248 9.02 4.50 -6.71
N LEU A 249 10.23 3.95 -6.57
CA LEU A 249 10.80 3.01 -7.54
C LEU A 249 10.39 1.55 -7.32
N SER A 250 9.52 1.25 -6.36
CA SER A 250 9.06 -0.13 -6.12
C SER A 250 8.02 -0.62 -7.13
N VAL A 251 7.47 0.26 -7.97
CA VAL A 251 6.44 -0.12 -8.96
C VAL A 251 7.07 -0.63 -10.26
N PRO A 252 6.52 -1.71 -10.86
CA PRO A 252 7.13 -2.40 -11.99
C PRO A 252 7.27 -1.58 -13.28
N ILE A 253 6.56 -0.46 -13.40
CA ILE A 253 6.63 0.37 -14.61
C ILE A 253 8.05 0.79 -14.97
N TYR A 254 8.92 0.94 -13.96
CA TYR A 254 10.32 1.32 -14.17
C TYR A 254 11.14 0.24 -14.89
N MET A 255 10.76 -1.03 -14.77
CA MET A 255 11.39 -2.11 -15.56
C MET A 255 11.21 -1.92 -17.08
N THR A 256 10.20 -1.14 -17.47
CA THR A 256 9.93 -0.79 -18.87
C THR A 256 10.45 0.59 -19.23
N VAL A 257 10.03 1.62 -18.48
CA VAL A 257 10.32 3.02 -18.87
C VAL A 257 11.77 3.43 -18.62
N ALA A 258 12.46 2.80 -17.67
CA ALA A 258 13.87 3.02 -17.35
C ALA A 258 14.75 1.81 -17.72
N LYS A 259 14.32 0.99 -18.68
CA LYS A 259 15.02 -0.20 -19.14
C LYS A 259 16.49 0.10 -19.50
N GLY A 260 17.39 -0.74 -18.97
CA GLY A 260 18.84 -0.58 -19.13
C GLY A 260 19.46 0.57 -18.31
N LEU A 261 18.70 1.25 -17.46
CA LEU A 261 19.16 2.38 -16.65
C LEU A 261 19.13 2.11 -15.15
N ILE A 262 18.33 1.13 -14.70
CA ILE A 262 18.04 0.91 -13.27
C ILE A 262 18.88 -0.19 -12.63
N ASN A 263 19.74 -0.88 -13.38
CA ASN A 263 20.60 -1.91 -12.80
C ASN A 263 21.47 -1.35 -11.66
N GLY A 264 21.43 -2.01 -10.50
CA GLY A 264 22.16 -1.59 -9.30
C GLY A 264 21.48 -0.48 -8.49
N VAL A 265 20.38 0.11 -8.97
CA VAL A 265 19.59 1.08 -8.20
C VAL A 265 18.90 0.37 -7.05
N THR A 266 18.99 0.93 -5.83
CA THR A 266 18.26 0.40 -4.69
C THR A 266 17.03 1.25 -4.39
N PHE A 267 16.00 0.62 -3.85
CA PHE A 267 14.74 1.27 -3.51
C PHE A 267 14.12 0.65 -2.26
N VAL A 268 13.46 1.48 -1.47
CA VAL A 268 12.68 1.02 -0.32
C VAL A 268 11.43 0.30 -0.81
N ASP A 269 11.11 -0.83 -0.21
CA ASP A 269 9.94 -1.64 -0.51
C ASP A 269 9.33 -2.21 0.77
N ALA A 270 8.11 -2.68 0.68
CA ALA A 270 7.43 -3.43 1.71
C ALA A 270 7.12 -4.87 1.22
N TYR A 271 7.92 -5.38 0.31
CA TYR A 271 7.68 -6.66 -0.36
C TYR A 271 8.97 -7.46 -0.43
N ASP A 272 9.06 -8.48 0.43
CA ASP A 272 10.22 -9.37 0.47
C ASP A 272 9.94 -10.61 -0.40
N PRO A 273 10.55 -10.74 -1.60
CA PRO A 273 10.28 -11.83 -2.51
C PRO A 273 10.69 -13.21 -1.97
N GLU A 274 11.53 -13.25 -0.92
CA GLU A 274 11.93 -14.51 -0.30
C GLU A 274 10.96 -14.99 0.79
N LYS A 275 10.05 -14.14 1.23
CA LYS A 275 9.04 -14.47 2.24
C LYS A 275 8.10 -15.58 1.74
N PRO A 276 7.87 -16.64 2.52
CA PRO A 276 6.99 -17.75 2.10
C PRO A 276 5.58 -17.31 1.73
N GLU A 277 5.02 -16.35 2.46
CA GLU A 277 3.68 -15.79 2.21
C GLU A 277 3.62 -15.05 0.87
N VAL A 278 4.69 -14.36 0.49
CA VAL A 278 4.83 -13.70 -0.83
C VAL A 278 4.85 -14.75 -1.93
N LYS A 279 5.71 -15.76 -1.82
CA LYS A 279 5.80 -16.85 -2.82
C LYS A 279 4.48 -17.58 -3.01
N ALA A 280 3.77 -17.84 -1.92
CA ALA A 280 2.45 -18.48 -1.97
C ALA A 280 1.40 -17.58 -2.65
N PHE A 281 1.37 -16.29 -2.31
CA PHE A 281 0.50 -15.29 -2.92
C PHE A 281 0.76 -15.16 -4.43
N GLU A 282 2.03 -15.00 -4.83
CA GLU A 282 2.41 -14.89 -6.24
C GLU A 282 1.98 -16.11 -7.06
N ALA A 283 2.23 -17.30 -6.53
CA ALA A 283 1.83 -18.54 -7.21
C ALA A 283 0.30 -18.65 -7.36
N ALA A 284 -0.46 -18.31 -6.30
CA ALA A 284 -1.91 -18.35 -6.32
C ALA A 284 -2.49 -17.27 -7.25
N TYR A 285 -1.97 -16.04 -7.20
CA TYR A 285 -2.40 -14.94 -8.05
C TYR A 285 -2.13 -15.23 -9.54
N ARG A 286 -0.90 -15.68 -9.87
CA ARG A 286 -0.52 -16.06 -11.24
C ARG A 286 -1.41 -17.19 -11.77
N LYS A 287 -1.69 -18.20 -10.94
CA LYS A 287 -2.58 -19.31 -11.32
C LYS A 287 -4.01 -18.83 -11.61
N ALA A 288 -4.51 -17.88 -10.85
CA ALA A 288 -5.88 -17.39 -10.99
C ALA A 288 -6.07 -16.38 -12.12
N THR A 289 -5.06 -15.52 -12.36
CA THR A 289 -5.20 -14.35 -13.25
C THR A 289 -4.34 -14.43 -14.51
N GLY A 290 -3.32 -15.29 -14.55
CA GLY A 290 -2.30 -15.32 -15.61
C GLY A 290 -1.32 -14.13 -15.58
N LYS A 291 -1.42 -13.26 -14.57
CA LYS A 291 -0.58 -12.06 -14.42
C LYS A 291 0.43 -12.22 -13.28
N GLU A 292 1.56 -11.50 -13.35
CA GLU A 292 2.50 -11.39 -12.23
C GLU A 292 2.02 -10.31 -11.26
N PRO A 293 1.84 -10.63 -9.97
CA PRO A 293 1.54 -9.62 -8.96
C PRO A 293 2.82 -8.90 -8.53
N PHE A 294 2.64 -7.80 -7.86
CA PHE A 294 3.71 -7.05 -7.18
C PHE A 294 3.16 -6.42 -5.88
N ASN A 295 3.96 -5.63 -5.19
CA ASN A 295 3.64 -5.10 -3.86
C ASN A 295 2.26 -4.46 -3.74
N LEU A 296 1.80 -3.68 -4.72
CA LEU A 296 0.50 -3.01 -4.65
C LEU A 296 -0.67 -4.02 -4.60
N HIS A 297 -0.58 -5.13 -5.34
CA HIS A 297 -1.57 -6.23 -5.22
C HIS A 297 -1.57 -6.81 -3.80
N GLY A 298 -0.38 -6.98 -3.21
CA GLY A 298 -0.21 -7.48 -1.84
C GLY A 298 -0.89 -6.59 -0.80
N TYR A 299 -0.82 -5.27 -0.94
CA TYR A 299 -1.52 -4.35 -0.02
C TYR A 299 -3.04 -4.54 -0.06
N GLY A 300 -3.61 -4.61 -1.25
CA GLY A 300 -5.04 -4.85 -1.40
C GLY A 300 -5.47 -6.20 -0.85
N TYR A 301 -4.67 -7.24 -1.13
CA TYR A 301 -4.89 -8.59 -0.63
C TYR A 301 -4.83 -8.66 0.90
N ASP A 302 -3.81 -8.09 1.52
CA ASP A 302 -3.73 -8.02 2.99
C ASP A 302 -4.88 -7.20 3.58
N GLY A 303 -5.23 -6.08 2.95
CA GLY A 303 -6.31 -5.22 3.40
C GLY A 303 -7.65 -5.95 3.52
N ILE A 304 -8.07 -6.64 2.47
CA ILE A 304 -9.35 -7.38 2.49
C ILE A 304 -9.31 -8.58 3.43
N ASN A 305 -8.17 -9.25 3.56
CA ASN A 305 -8.02 -10.37 4.50
C ASN A 305 -8.04 -9.90 5.96
N MET A 306 -7.47 -8.72 6.29
CA MET A 306 -7.59 -8.10 7.61
C MET A 306 -9.04 -7.71 7.93
N VAL A 307 -9.78 -7.15 6.97
CA VAL A 307 -11.21 -6.89 7.13
C VAL A 307 -11.98 -8.16 7.40
N ALA A 308 -11.71 -9.23 6.64
CA ALA A 308 -12.32 -10.54 6.85
C ALA A 308 -12.04 -11.09 8.24
N GLU A 309 -10.80 -10.96 8.72
CA GLU A 309 -10.42 -11.40 10.06
C GLU A 309 -11.10 -10.58 11.16
N ALA A 310 -11.20 -9.26 11.00
CA ALA A 310 -11.92 -8.40 11.92
C ALA A 310 -13.41 -8.78 12.04
N ILE A 311 -14.08 -9.06 10.91
CA ILE A 311 -15.48 -9.49 10.90
C ILE A 311 -15.64 -10.87 11.55
N ARG A 312 -14.70 -11.82 11.32
CA ARG A 312 -14.70 -13.13 12.00
C ARG A 312 -14.57 -12.98 13.52
N ARG A 313 -13.63 -12.15 13.97
CA ARG A 313 -13.42 -11.86 15.40
C ARG A 313 -14.62 -11.19 16.04
N ALA A 314 -15.27 -10.29 15.32
CA ALA A 314 -16.51 -9.64 15.75
C ALA A 314 -17.69 -10.62 15.86
N GLY A 315 -17.64 -11.75 15.11
CA GLY A 315 -18.78 -12.68 14.97
C GLY A 315 -20.02 -12.02 14.39
N SER A 316 -19.89 -10.85 13.76
CA SER A 316 -21.00 -9.97 13.38
C SER A 316 -20.59 -9.03 12.25
N THR A 317 -21.59 -8.50 11.52
CA THR A 317 -21.44 -7.40 10.57
C THR A 317 -21.82 -6.04 11.17
N ASP A 318 -22.07 -5.99 12.48
CA ASP A 318 -22.26 -4.75 13.20
C ASP A 318 -20.99 -3.91 13.20
N LYS A 319 -21.11 -2.65 12.81
CA LYS A 319 -19.97 -1.76 12.55
C LYS A 319 -19.16 -1.48 13.82
N GLU A 320 -19.83 -1.36 14.99
CA GLU A 320 -19.14 -1.11 16.25
C GLU A 320 -18.36 -2.35 16.70
N LYS A 321 -18.94 -3.54 16.58
CA LYS A 321 -18.25 -4.79 16.89
C LYS A 321 -17.04 -5.03 15.96
N ILE A 322 -17.15 -4.64 14.69
CA ILE A 322 -16.02 -4.69 13.76
C ILE A 322 -14.92 -3.70 14.19
N ARG A 323 -15.30 -2.46 14.59
CA ARG A 323 -14.37 -1.48 15.13
C ARG A 323 -13.62 -2.02 16.36
N GLU A 324 -14.35 -2.62 17.29
CA GLU A 324 -13.77 -3.25 18.49
C GLU A 324 -12.84 -4.41 18.13
N ALA A 325 -13.23 -5.26 17.19
CA ALA A 325 -12.43 -6.38 16.71
C ALA A 325 -11.14 -5.96 15.99
N MET A 326 -11.15 -4.81 15.31
CA MET A 326 -9.95 -4.19 14.73
C MET A 326 -8.97 -3.72 15.82
N GLN A 327 -9.49 -3.29 16.96
CA GLN A 327 -8.67 -2.94 18.10
C GLN A 327 -7.99 -4.21 18.67
N GLY A 328 -6.68 -4.19 18.81
CA GLY A 328 -5.90 -5.36 19.25
C GLY A 328 -5.72 -6.43 18.16
N LEU A 329 -6.14 -6.18 16.91
CA LEU A 329 -5.85 -7.08 15.80
C LEU A 329 -4.35 -7.14 15.54
N THR A 330 -3.82 -8.36 15.44
CA THR A 330 -2.49 -8.63 14.91
C THR A 330 -2.65 -9.53 13.69
N TYR A 331 -1.98 -9.20 12.60
CA TYR A 331 -2.12 -9.92 11.33
C TYR A 331 -0.77 -10.11 10.66
N SER A 332 -0.46 -11.33 10.23
CA SER A 332 0.69 -11.66 9.37
C SER A 332 0.17 -11.84 7.95
N GLY A 333 0.63 -10.99 7.04
CA GLY A 333 0.19 -10.98 5.66
C GLY A 333 1.34 -11.16 4.67
N VAL A 334 1.06 -10.80 3.43
CA VAL A 334 2.01 -10.81 2.33
C VAL A 334 3.04 -9.69 2.50
N MET A 335 2.57 -8.50 2.90
CA MET A 335 3.43 -7.32 2.96
C MET A 335 4.39 -7.34 4.16
N GLY A 336 5.48 -6.60 4.01
CA GLY A 336 6.54 -6.47 5.00
C GLY A 336 7.61 -7.57 4.93
N ALA A 337 8.72 -7.32 5.60
CA ALA A 337 9.80 -8.30 5.77
C ALA A 337 9.33 -9.58 6.46
N SER A 338 10.11 -10.64 6.35
CA SER A 338 9.83 -11.91 7.03
C SER A 338 9.66 -11.69 8.54
N GLY A 339 8.59 -12.25 9.11
CA GLY A 339 8.24 -12.10 10.53
C GLY A 339 7.52 -10.78 10.89
N MET A 340 7.37 -9.84 9.95
CA MET A 340 6.60 -8.63 10.17
C MET A 340 5.12 -8.95 10.44
N LYS A 341 4.53 -8.22 11.39
CA LYS A 341 3.10 -8.28 11.68
C LYS A 341 2.51 -6.88 11.74
N TYR A 342 1.34 -6.72 11.15
CA TYR A 342 0.48 -5.58 11.47
C TYR A 342 -0.01 -5.71 12.91
N SER A 343 -0.10 -4.59 13.62
CA SER A 343 -0.57 -4.60 15.01
C SER A 343 -1.27 -3.29 15.35
N PHE A 344 -2.49 -3.40 15.89
CA PHE A 344 -3.35 -2.28 16.28
C PHE A 344 -3.68 -2.32 17.78
N PRO A 345 -2.69 -2.18 18.68
CA PRO A 345 -2.98 -2.05 20.10
C PRO A 345 -3.87 -0.82 20.35
N GLU A 346 -4.45 -0.74 21.55
CA GLU A 346 -5.36 0.36 21.91
C GLU A 346 -4.73 1.74 21.62
N GLY A 347 -5.50 2.60 20.98
CA GLY A 347 -5.07 3.93 20.56
C GLY A 347 -4.20 4.00 19.31
N LYS A 348 -3.61 2.88 18.85
CA LYS A 348 -2.77 2.85 17.64
C LYS A 348 -3.61 2.56 16.39
N ARG A 349 -3.56 3.46 15.41
CA ARG A 349 -4.30 3.37 14.15
C ARG A 349 -3.42 3.05 12.94
N ALA A 350 -2.13 3.34 12.98
CA ALA A 350 -1.16 2.91 11.98
C ALA A 350 -0.54 1.56 12.41
N GLY A 351 -0.88 0.49 11.72
CA GLY A 351 -0.56 -0.87 12.14
C GLY A 351 0.73 -1.45 11.56
N TYR A 352 1.37 -0.77 10.61
CA TYR A 352 2.59 -1.26 9.99
C TYR A 352 3.75 -1.24 10.99
N ASP A 353 4.55 -2.32 11.04
CA ASP A 353 5.75 -2.39 11.87
C ASP A 353 6.85 -1.49 11.27
N PRO A 354 7.43 -0.55 12.04
CA PRO A 354 8.52 0.30 11.56
C PRO A 354 9.73 -0.47 11.01
N ASN A 355 9.98 -1.69 11.47
CA ASN A 355 11.07 -2.54 10.98
C ASN A 355 10.63 -3.48 9.84
N GLY A 356 9.39 -3.37 9.36
CA GLY A 356 8.85 -4.23 8.33
C GLY A 356 9.27 -3.87 6.90
N MET A 357 9.91 -2.73 6.68
CA MET A 357 10.36 -2.36 5.34
C MET A 357 11.69 -3.01 4.98
N VAL A 358 11.91 -3.17 3.70
CA VAL A 358 13.15 -3.69 3.12
C VAL A 358 13.71 -2.68 2.12
N VAL A 359 15.00 -2.79 1.83
CA VAL A 359 15.60 -2.16 0.66
C VAL A 359 15.96 -3.26 -0.32
N ARG A 360 15.48 -3.13 -1.55
CA ARG A 360 15.76 -4.06 -2.64
C ARG A 360 16.68 -3.41 -3.66
N VAL A 361 17.29 -4.21 -4.51
CA VAL A 361 18.15 -3.75 -5.62
C VAL A 361 17.56 -4.21 -6.94
N TYR A 362 17.65 -3.39 -7.97
CA TYR A 362 17.41 -3.83 -9.34
C TYR A 362 18.59 -4.63 -9.85
N GLU A 363 18.35 -5.85 -10.32
CA GLU A 363 19.32 -6.74 -10.96
C GLU A 363 18.99 -6.84 -12.46
N GLY A 364 19.77 -6.14 -13.29
CA GLY A 364 19.34 -5.82 -14.65
C GLY A 364 18.13 -4.89 -14.60
N ASP A 365 17.09 -5.26 -15.35
CA ASP A 365 15.80 -4.53 -15.38
C ASP A 365 14.73 -5.22 -14.53
N LYS A 366 15.12 -6.07 -13.57
CA LYS A 366 14.19 -6.77 -12.68
C LYS A 366 14.38 -6.32 -11.24
N GLN A 367 13.27 -6.27 -10.50
CA GLN A 367 13.34 -6.10 -9.05
C GLN A 367 13.97 -7.34 -8.42
N GLY A 368 15.17 -7.16 -7.89
CA GLY A 368 15.97 -8.25 -7.33
C GLY A 368 15.83 -8.43 -5.82
N LYS A 369 16.89 -8.91 -5.21
CA LYS A 369 16.92 -9.34 -3.81
C LYS A 369 16.85 -8.18 -2.81
N VAL A 370 16.54 -8.54 -1.58
CA VAL A 370 16.66 -7.65 -0.41
C VAL A 370 18.13 -7.45 -0.06
N VAL A 371 18.52 -6.21 0.18
CA VAL A 371 19.90 -5.81 0.55
C VAL A 371 19.98 -5.11 1.91
N HIS A 372 18.82 -4.77 2.51
CA HIS A 372 18.72 -4.21 3.86
C HIS A 372 17.30 -4.42 4.41
N VAL A 373 17.17 -4.56 5.73
CA VAL A 373 15.88 -4.77 6.42
C VAL A 373 15.76 -3.80 7.59
N GLY A 374 14.62 -3.13 7.67
CA GLY A 374 14.22 -2.30 8.80
C GLY A 374 15.04 -1.02 8.97
N GLN A 375 15.06 -0.52 10.20
CA GLN A 375 15.67 0.77 10.57
C GLN A 375 16.99 0.65 11.33
N LYS A 376 17.52 -0.58 11.42
CA LYS A 376 18.76 -0.88 12.18
C LYS A 376 19.98 -0.84 11.29
#